data_097a6170785605be4c4abfe53547c004
#
_entry.id   097a6170785605be4c4abfe53547c004
#
_cell.length_a   1.000
_cell.length_b   1.000
_cell.length_c   1.000
_cell.angle_alpha   90.00
_cell.angle_beta   90.00
_cell.angle_gamma   90.00
#
_symmetry.space_group_name_H-M   'P 1'
#
loop_
_entity.id
_entity.type
_entity.pdbx_description
1 polymer ?
#
loop_
_entity_poly.entity_id
_entity_poly.type
_entity_poly.pdbx_seq_one_letter_code
_entity_poly.pdbx_strand_id
1 'polypeptide(L)'
;VNLTSCEVSIESWYDDDDYSEIYYRTTRELCSRTWQETWEQDGEYYTQRLDFYENRTGTDIIRIEHRNGYVTEDRYNFEWRWDNSAQTCIRMVYGPSDISYFENVWLAGNFLKGTLDGVNVNFTGIR
;
A
#
# COMPACT_ATOMS: atom_id res chain seq x y z
N VAL A 1 -22.19 11.66 -3.18
CA VAL A 1 -21.16 10.79 -2.63
C VAL A 1 -20.17 10.39 -3.70
N ASN A 2 -18.94 10.65 -3.43
CA ASN A 2 -17.89 10.19 -4.33
C ASN A 2 -17.58 8.73 -4.03
N LEU A 3 -17.74 7.90 -5.03
CA LEU A 3 -17.41 6.50 -4.88
C LEU A 3 -15.93 6.30 -5.16
N THR A 4 -15.24 5.68 -4.22
CA THR A 4 -13.86 5.30 -4.39
C THR A 4 -13.79 3.84 -4.79
N SER A 5 -12.60 3.38 -5.15
CA SER A 5 -12.42 1.96 -5.47
C SER A 5 -12.73 1.07 -4.27
N CYS A 6 -12.66 1.60 -3.06
CA CYS A 6 -12.97 0.87 -1.85
C CYS A 6 -14.47 0.72 -1.61
N GLU A 7 -15.27 1.59 -2.18
CA GLU A 7 -16.71 1.59 -1.96
C GLU A 7 -17.45 0.76 -2.97
N VAL A 8 -16.79 0.37 -4.05
CA VAL A 8 -17.40 -0.40 -5.12
C VAL A 8 -16.89 -1.82 -5.03
N SER A 9 -17.80 -2.73 -4.77
CA SER A 9 -17.47 -4.14 -4.71
C SER A 9 -18.20 -4.88 -5.81
N ILE A 10 -17.50 -5.79 -6.45
CA ILE A 10 -18.09 -6.68 -7.43
C ILE A 10 -18.13 -8.05 -6.81
N GLU A 11 -19.31 -8.53 -6.56
CA GLU A 11 -19.47 -9.81 -5.88
C GLU A 11 -19.61 -11.00 -6.80
N SER A 12 -19.73 -10.75 -8.09
CA SER A 12 -19.93 -11.83 -9.02
C SER A 12 -18.60 -12.35 -9.54
N TRP A 13 -18.39 -13.61 -9.35
CA TRP A 13 -17.18 -14.29 -9.78
C TRP A 13 -17.60 -15.35 -10.76
N TYR A 14 -17.43 -15.08 -12.04
CA TYR A 14 -17.97 -15.97 -13.07
C TYR A 14 -17.02 -17.05 -13.50
N ASP A 15 -15.74 -16.76 -13.43
CA ASP A 15 -14.71 -17.69 -13.82
C ASP A 15 -13.75 -17.83 -12.66
N ASP A 16 -14.08 -18.72 -11.76
CA ASP A 16 -13.35 -18.85 -10.50
C ASP A 16 -11.89 -19.18 -10.70
N ASP A 17 -11.58 -20.05 -11.66
CA ASP A 17 -10.20 -20.50 -11.86
C ASP A 17 -9.32 -19.35 -12.36
N ASP A 18 -9.76 -18.66 -13.41
CA ASP A 18 -9.00 -17.54 -13.95
C ASP A 18 -8.90 -16.41 -12.94
N TYR A 19 -10.00 -16.14 -12.26
CA TYR A 19 -10.01 -15.08 -11.27
C TYR A 19 -9.04 -15.39 -10.13
N SER A 20 -9.07 -16.61 -9.63
CA SER A 20 -8.20 -16.98 -8.51
C SER A 20 -6.74 -16.84 -8.88
N GLU A 21 -6.38 -17.23 -10.09
CA GLU A 21 -5.00 -17.11 -10.52
C GLU A 21 -4.55 -15.66 -10.62
N ILE A 22 -5.38 -14.81 -11.20
CA ILE A 22 -5.09 -13.39 -11.31
C ILE A 22 -4.99 -12.77 -9.91
N TYR A 23 -5.92 -13.12 -9.04
CA TYR A 23 -5.95 -12.62 -7.68
C TYR A 23 -4.65 -12.94 -6.95
N TYR A 24 -4.21 -14.19 -7.02
CA TYR A 24 -2.98 -14.59 -6.33
C TYR A 24 -1.75 -14.00 -6.96
N ARG A 25 -1.76 -13.81 -8.27
CA ARG A 25 -0.62 -13.19 -8.95
C ARG A 25 -0.44 -11.76 -8.48
N THR A 26 -1.52 -10.99 -8.44
CA THR A 26 -1.46 -9.59 -7.98
C THR A 26 -1.00 -9.51 -6.54
N THR A 27 -1.52 -10.39 -5.69
CA THR A 27 -1.10 -10.45 -4.30
C THR A 27 0.39 -10.78 -4.18
N ARG A 28 0.85 -11.75 -4.95
CA ARG A 28 2.27 -12.12 -4.93
C ARG A 28 3.15 -10.97 -5.39
N GLU A 29 2.72 -10.24 -6.42
CA GLU A 29 3.49 -9.09 -6.88
C GLU A 29 3.55 -8.00 -5.81
N LEU A 30 2.45 -7.72 -5.15
CA LEU A 30 2.43 -6.75 -4.07
C LEU A 30 3.38 -7.17 -2.95
N CYS A 31 3.41 -8.45 -2.64
CA CYS A 31 4.19 -8.98 -1.52
C CYS A 31 5.64 -9.29 -1.88
N SER A 32 6.02 -9.15 -3.14
CA SER A 32 7.35 -9.58 -3.60
C SER A 32 8.44 -8.55 -3.40
N ARG A 33 8.08 -7.30 -3.09
CA ARG A 33 9.05 -6.21 -3.01
C ARG A 33 8.78 -5.33 -1.81
N THR A 34 9.82 -4.61 -1.40
CA THR A 34 9.65 -3.47 -0.52
C THR A 34 9.35 -2.27 -1.40
N TRP A 35 8.32 -1.54 -1.06
CA TRP A 35 7.87 -0.39 -1.83
C TRP A 35 8.34 0.88 -1.15
N GLN A 36 9.06 1.73 -1.87
CA GLN A 36 9.70 2.89 -1.29
C GLN A 36 9.34 4.16 -2.02
N GLU A 37 9.08 5.20 -1.24
CA GLU A 37 8.90 6.55 -1.77
C GLU A 37 9.75 7.51 -0.94
N THR A 38 10.34 8.50 -1.59
CA THR A 38 11.12 9.53 -0.90
C THR A 38 10.60 10.89 -1.31
N TRP A 39 10.68 11.84 -0.39
CA TRP A 39 10.31 13.22 -0.70
C TRP A 39 11.02 14.15 0.28
N GLU A 40 11.02 15.43 -0.07
CA GLU A 40 11.63 16.45 0.76
C GLU A 40 10.55 17.45 1.16
N GLN A 41 10.54 17.85 2.40
CA GLN A 41 9.56 18.80 2.89
C GLN A 41 10.19 19.59 4.03
N ASP A 42 10.13 20.94 3.94
CA ASP A 42 10.62 21.85 4.98
C ASP A 42 12.07 21.56 5.37
N GLY A 43 12.90 21.19 4.40
CA GLY A 43 14.31 20.93 4.65
C GLY A 43 14.60 19.58 5.26
N GLU A 44 13.59 18.71 5.37
CA GLU A 44 13.76 17.36 5.89
C GLU A 44 13.54 16.35 4.78
N TYR A 45 14.29 15.28 4.83
CA TYR A 45 14.23 14.25 3.80
C TYR A 45 13.56 13.00 4.35
N TYR A 46 12.48 12.60 3.71
CA TYR A 46 11.64 11.48 4.15
C TYR A 46 11.84 10.28 3.24
N THR A 47 11.88 9.11 3.87
CA THR A 47 11.83 7.84 3.15
C THR A 47 10.76 7.00 3.82
N GLN A 48 9.81 6.52 3.01
CA GLN A 48 8.79 5.61 3.50
C GLN A 48 8.93 4.29 2.79
N ARG A 49 8.88 3.18 3.54
CA ARG A 49 8.94 1.83 3.00
C ARG A 49 7.77 1.03 3.50
N LEU A 50 7.08 0.39 2.56
CA LEU A 50 5.98 -0.49 2.86
C LEU A 50 6.33 -1.90 2.43
N ASP A 51 6.15 -2.86 3.34
CA ASP A 51 6.24 -4.27 3.03
C ASP A 51 4.89 -4.91 3.29
N PHE A 52 4.40 -5.65 2.31
CA PHE A 52 3.16 -6.41 2.44
C PHE A 52 3.54 -7.89 2.41
N TYR A 53 3.04 -8.65 3.38
CA TYR A 53 3.32 -10.08 3.47
C TYR A 53 2.08 -10.88 3.13
N GLU A 54 2.29 -12.07 2.60
CA GLU A 54 1.16 -12.90 2.15
C GLU A 54 0.30 -13.39 3.29
N ASN A 55 0.82 -13.36 4.52
CA ASN A 55 0.02 -13.70 5.70
C ASN A 55 -0.88 -12.55 6.15
N ARG A 56 -1.00 -11.49 5.34
CA ARG A 56 -1.87 -10.35 5.58
C ARG A 56 -1.38 -9.40 6.64
N THR A 57 -0.11 -9.45 6.97
CA THR A 57 0.52 -8.42 7.80
C THR A 57 1.43 -7.57 6.94
N GLY A 58 1.91 -6.48 7.51
CA GLY A 58 2.85 -5.63 6.82
C GLY A 58 3.58 -4.71 7.77
N THR A 59 4.56 -4.00 7.24
CA THR A 59 5.31 -3.01 8.00
C THR A 59 5.40 -1.72 7.21
N ASP A 60 5.40 -0.61 7.95
CA ASP A 60 5.48 0.74 7.40
C ASP A 60 6.60 1.42 8.17
N ILE A 61 7.69 1.74 7.48
CA ILE A 61 8.85 2.37 8.12
C ILE A 61 9.00 3.76 7.54
N ILE A 62 9.07 4.75 8.43
CA ILE A 62 9.28 6.15 8.04
C ILE A 62 10.60 6.61 8.63
N ARG A 63 11.52 6.98 7.77
CA ARG A 63 12.82 7.49 8.14
C ARG A 63 12.89 8.95 7.76
N ILE A 64 13.33 9.79 8.69
CA ILE A 64 13.43 11.22 8.46
C ILE A 64 14.86 11.66 8.75
N GLU A 65 15.50 12.27 7.76
CA GLU A 65 16.77 12.94 7.95
C GLU A 65 16.46 14.40 8.20
N HIS A 66 16.62 14.79 9.44
CA HIS A 66 16.26 16.12 9.87
C HIS A 66 17.28 17.13 9.40
N ARG A 67 16.84 18.38 9.38
CA ARG A 67 17.65 19.50 8.89
C ARG A 67 19.00 19.60 9.59
N ASN A 68 19.07 19.25 10.86
CA ASN A 68 20.30 19.32 11.66
C ASN A 68 21.16 18.06 11.55
N GLY A 69 20.80 17.13 10.64
CA GLY A 69 21.53 15.89 10.45
C GLY A 69 21.07 14.76 11.37
N TYR A 70 20.16 15.03 12.26
CA TYR A 70 19.59 14.01 13.12
C TYR A 70 18.67 13.11 12.32
N VAL A 71 18.73 11.81 12.59
CA VAL A 71 17.92 10.83 11.86
C VAL A 71 16.99 10.13 12.84
N THR A 72 15.71 10.06 12.49
CA THR A 72 14.73 9.27 13.23
C THR A 72 14.15 8.22 12.31
N GLU A 73 13.73 7.10 12.91
CA GLU A 73 13.11 6.05 12.15
C GLU A 73 12.03 5.44 13.02
N ASP A 74 10.81 5.42 12.49
CA ASP A 74 9.65 4.85 13.17
C ASP A 74 9.14 3.69 12.37
N ARG A 75 8.74 2.64 13.07
CA ARG A 75 8.24 1.42 12.46
C ARG A 75 6.85 1.13 12.98
N TYR A 76 5.93 0.91 12.05
CA TYR A 76 4.55 0.59 12.36
C TYR A 76 4.19 -0.74 11.73
N ASN A 77 3.43 -1.55 12.44
CA ASN A 77 2.93 -2.81 11.90
C ASN A 77 1.46 -2.62 11.56
N PHE A 78 1.02 -3.30 10.50
CA PHE A 78 -0.39 -3.25 10.14
C PHE A 78 -0.84 -4.62 9.65
N GLU A 79 -2.17 -4.79 9.56
CA GLU A 79 -2.79 -5.91 8.88
C GLU A 79 -3.47 -5.34 7.64
N TRP A 80 -3.52 -6.13 6.58
CA TRP A 80 -4.05 -5.61 5.33
C TRP A 80 -4.91 -6.65 4.63
N ARG A 81 -5.80 -6.16 3.79
CA ARG A 81 -6.56 -7.00 2.88
C ARG A 81 -6.96 -6.16 1.68
N TRP A 82 -7.23 -6.84 0.58
CA TRP A 82 -7.90 -6.18 -0.53
C TRP A 82 -9.33 -5.89 -0.07
N ASP A 83 -9.78 -4.68 -0.31
CA ASP A 83 -11.11 -4.27 0.12
C ASP A 83 -12.12 -4.28 -1.01
N ASN A 84 -11.70 -4.69 -2.20
CA ASN A 84 -12.60 -4.90 -3.32
C ASN A 84 -12.05 -6.01 -4.21
N SER A 85 -12.93 -6.57 -5.03
CA SER A 85 -12.58 -7.69 -5.89
C SER A 85 -11.68 -7.28 -7.05
N ALA A 86 -11.71 -6.00 -7.44
CA ALA A 86 -10.85 -5.50 -8.51
C ALA A 86 -9.41 -5.31 -8.07
N GLN A 87 -9.14 -5.44 -6.77
CA GLN A 87 -7.80 -5.25 -6.19
C GLN A 87 -7.25 -3.85 -6.48
N THR A 88 -8.11 -2.87 -6.34
CA THR A 88 -7.72 -1.46 -6.49
C THR A 88 -7.84 -0.70 -5.18
N CYS A 89 -8.17 -1.38 -4.09
CA CYS A 89 -8.22 -0.79 -2.77
C CYS A 89 -7.67 -1.75 -1.73
N ILE A 90 -6.75 -1.26 -0.91
CA ILE A 90 -6.18 -2.03 0.20
C ILE A 90 -6.60 -1.34 1.50
N ARG A 91 -7.16 -2.14 2.41
CA ARG A 91 -7.47 -1.67 3.76
C ARG A 91 -6.31 -2.06 4.65
N MET A 92 -5.74 -1.07 5.35
CA MET A 92 -4.57 -1.25 6.20
C MET A 92 -4.95 -0.86 7.62
N VAL A 93 -4.88 -1.81 8.54
CA VAL A 93 -5.30 -1.60 9.92
C VAL A 93 -4.06 -1.56 10.80
N TYR A 94 -3.78 -0.37 11.32
CA TYR A 94 -2.64 -0.15 12.22
C TYR A 94 -3.03 -0.30 13.69
N GLY A 95 -4.31 -0.19 13.99
CA GLY A 95 -4.83 -0.33 15.34
C GLY A 95 -6.35 -0.23 15.30
N PRO A 96 -7.03 -0.36 16.45
CA PRO A 96 -8.50 -0.43 16.48
C PRO A 96 -9.20 0.77 15.85
N SER A 97 -8.59 1.96 15.95
CA SER A 97 -9.17 3.17 15.39
C SER A 97 -8.26 3.79 14.34
N ASP A 98 -7.26 3.07 13.90
CA ASP A 98 -6.25 3.61 12.98
C ASP A 98 -6.26 2.77 11.72
N ILE A 99 -7.13 3.13 10.79
CA ILE A 99 -7.32 2.40 9.55
C ILE A 99 -7.02 3.35 8.40
N SER A 100 -6.15 2.89 7.51
CA SER A 100 -5.81 3.63 6.29
C SER A 100 -6.37 2.90 5.09
N TYR A 101 -6.73 3.65 4.07
CA TYR A 101 -7.20 3.11 2.81
C TYR A 101 -6.27 3.56 1.70
N PHE A 102 -5.75 2.58 0.97
CA PHE A 102 -4.92 2.80 -0.20
C PHE A 102 -5.82 2.56 -1.39
N GLU A 103 -6.26 3.64 -2.03
CA GLU A 103 -7.27 3.59 -3.07
C GLU A 103 -6.65 3.82 -4.43
N ASN A 104 -7.39 3.46 -5.48
CA ASN A 104 -6.94 3.61 -6.86
C ASN A 104 -5.57 2.96 -7.06
N VAL A 105 -5.40 1.81 -6.45
CA VAL A 105 -4.13 1.09 -6.48
C VAL A 105 -3.82 0.65 -7.90
N TRP A 106 -2.64 1.02 -8.36
CA TRP A 106 -2.14 0.63 -9.66
C TRP A 106 -0.78 -0.03 -9.44
N LEU A 107 -0.72 -1.29 -9.77
CA LEU A 107 0.46 -2.11 -9.54
C LEU A 107 0.91 -2.66 -10.88
N ALA A 108 1.99 -2.15 -11.41
CA ALA A 108 2.50 -2.61 -12.69
C ALA A 108 4.00 -2.41 -12.73
N GLY A 109 4.71 -3.44 -13.18
CA GLY A 109 6.16 -3.41 -13.24
C GLY A 109 6.74 -3.18 -11.86
N ASN A 110 7.57 -2.16 -11.75
CA ASN A 110 8.27 -1.85 -10.50
C ASN A 110 7.64 -0.68 -9.76
N PHE A 111 6.34 -0.42 -9.99
CA PHE A 111 5.67 0.73 -9.41
C PHE A 111 4.38 0.34 -8.73
N LEU A 112 4.13 0.98 -7.60
CA LEU A 112 2.89 0.86 -6.85
C LEU A 112 2.39 2.28 -6.60
N LYS A 113 1.27 2.63 -7.23
CA LYS A 113 0.73 3.98 -7.21
C LYS A 113 -0.69 3.98 -6.68
N GLY A 114 -1.14 5.11 -6.23
CA GLY A 114 -2.52 5.29 -5.82
C GLY A 114 -2.66 6.47 -4.90
N THR A 115 -3.71 6.42 -4.09
CA THR A 115 -4.05 7.47 -3.14
C THR A 115 -4.10 6.85 -1.74
N LEU A 116 -3.18 7.23 -0.89
CA LEU A 116 -3.09 6.71 0.47
C LEU A 116 -3.62 7.78 1.41
N ASP A 117 -4.78 7.51 2.00
CA ASP A 117 -5.49 8.46 2.87
C ASP A 117 -5.62 9.84 2.23
N GLY A 118 -5.98 9.84 0.96
CA GLY A 118 -6.23 11.09 0.23
C GLY A 118 -4.98 11.72 -0.37
N VAL A 119 -3.81 11.14 -0.19
CA VAL A 119 -2.56 11.68 -0.72
C VAL A 119 -2.06 10.80 -1.85
N ASN A 120 -1.76 11.40 -2.98
CA ASN A 120 -1.19 10.66 -4.11
C ASN A 120 0.20 10.16 -3.76
N VAL A 121 0.44 8.90 -4.01
CA VAL A 121 1.73 8.27 -3.73
C VAL A 121 2.20 7.48 -4.95
N ASN A 122 3.51 7.34 -5.04
CA ASN A 122 4.14 6.59 -6.13
C ASN A 122 5.37 5.89 -5.56
N PHE A 123 5.18 4.64 -5.21
CA PHE A 123 6.25 3.83 -4.65
C PHE A 123 6.99 3.07 -5.73
N THR A 124 8.28 2.92 -5.55
CA THR A 124 9.13 2.11 -6.41
C THR A 124 9.53 0.85 -5.65
N GLY A 125 9.51 -0.28 -6.33
CA GLY A 125 9.93 -1.53 -5.73
C GLY A 125 11.44 -1.61 -5.63
N ILE A 126 11.92 -1.96 -4.43
CA ILE A 126 13.37 -2.02 -4.17
C ILE A 126 13.80 -3.39 -3.68
N ARG A 127 13.02 -4.37 -3.82
CA ARG A 127 13.36 -5.70 -3.38
C ARG A 127 12.63 -6.05 -2.14
#